data_ce906786488b0798d9c02e834444859c
#
_entry.id   ce906786488b0798d9c02e834444859c
#
_cell.length_a   1.000
_cell.length_b   1.000
_cell.length_c   1.000
_cell.angle_alpha   90.00
_cell.angle_beta   90.00
_cell.angle_gamma   90.00
#
_symmetry.space_group_name_H-M   'P 1'
#
loop_
_entity.id
_entity.type
_entity.pdbx_description
1 polymer ?
#
loop_
_entity_poly.entity_id
_entity_poly.type
_entity_poly.pdbx_seq_one_letter_code
_entity_poly.pdbx_strand_id
1 'polypeptide(L)' 'MKVLSKKELSYQYAPELTERGARKRLRAWLQYNPRLVRALERAGYRKEQRILTPRQVEIVYRYLGEP' A
#
# COMPACT_ATOMS: atom_id res chain seq x y z
N MET A 1 8.58 9.76 -10.93
CA MET A 1 8.12 8.60 -10.18
C MET A 1 8.24 8.86 -8.69
N LYS A 2 7.21 8.52 -7.95
CA LYS A 2 7.15 8.84 -6.54
C LYS A 2 7.44 7.62 -5.67
N VAL A 3 8.32 7.82 -4.69
CA VAL A 3 8.49 6.89 -3.60
C VAL A 3 7.52 7.34 -2.50
N LEU A 4 6.75 6.40 -1.96
CA LEU A 4 5.79 6.70 -0.90
C LEU A 4 6.03 5.78 0.28
N SER A 5 5.89 6.33 1.49
CA SER A 5 5.85 5.49 2.68
C SER A 5 4.48 4.81 2.77
N LYS A 6 4.40 3.71 3.52
CA LYS A 6 3.11 3.08 3.79
C LYS A 6 2.16 4.04 4.47
N LYS A 7 2.69 4.92 5.32
CA LYS A 7 1.91 5.94 6.00
C LYS A 7 1.27 6.89 4.99
N GLU A 8 2.06 7.42 4.06
CA GLU A 8 1.57 8.32 3.02
C GLU A 8 0.54 7.65 2.13
N LEU A 9 0.82 6.42 1.72
CA LEU A 9 -0.11 5.65 0.90
C LEU A 9 -1.43 5.42 1.62
N SER A 10 -1.37 5.09 2.90
CA SER A 10 -2.56 4.90 3.74
C SER A 10 -3.42 6.15 3.75
N TYR A 11 -2.81 7.32 3.91
CA TYR A 11 -3.53 8.58 3.91
C TYR A 11 -4.18 8.91 2.58
N GLN A 12 -3.57 8.51 1.47
CA GLN A 12 -4.17 8.71 0.16
C GLN A 12 -5.53 8.02 0.04
N TYR A 13 -5.64 6.83 0.62
CA TYR A 13 -6.88 6.04 0.54
C TYR A 13 -7.86 6.34 1.67
N ALA A 14 -7.38 6.85 2.79
CA ALA A 14 -8.23 7.10 3.94
C ALA A 14 -7.84 8.41 4.64
N PRO A 15 -7.95 9.56 3.95
CA PRO A 15 -7.49 10.82 4.50
C PRO A 15 -8.28 11.30 5.72
N GLU A 16 -9.50 10.79 5.89
CA GLU A 16 -10.37 11.15 7.02
C GLU A 16 -10.05 10.38 8.29
N LEU A 17 -9.19 9.38 8.22
CA LEU A 17 -8.85 8.58 9.38
C LEU A 17 -7.58 9.09 10.05
N THR A 18 -7.41 8.69 11.31
CA THR A 18 -6.14 8.90 12.01
C THR A 18 -5.05 8.08 11.34
N GLU A 19 -3.80 8.39 11.62
CA GLU A 19 -2.66 7.65 11.08
C GLU A 19 -2.78 6.15 11.36
N ARG A 20 -3.10 5.80 12.61
CA ARG A 20 -3.25 4.40 13.00
C ARG A 20 -4.41 3.74 12.26
N GLY A 21 -5.54 4.43 12.16
CA GLY A 21 -6.73 3.91 11.47
C GLY A 21 -6.47 3.70 9.97
N ALA A 22 -5.79 4.65 9.33
CA ALA A 22 -5.47 4.56 7.92
C ALA A 22 -4.53 3.38 7.64
N ARG A 23 -3.50 3.20 8.48
CA ARG A 23 -2.56 2.09 8.33
C ARG A 23 -3.23 0.74 8.58
N LYS A 24 -4.14 0.69 9.53
CA LYS A 24 -4.91 -0.52 9.82
C LYS A 24 -5.78 -0.91 8.63
N ARG A 25 -6.42 0.07 8.00
CA ARG A 25 -7.25 -0.17 6.82
C ARG A 25 -6.41 -0.67 5.65
N LEU A 26 -5.25 -0.08 5.41
CA LEU A 26 -4.36 -0.54 4.35
C LEU A 26 -3.92 -1.98 4.60
N ARG A 27 -3.58 -2.31 5.83
CA ARG A 27 -3.21 -3.68 6.21
C ARG A 27 -4.34 -4.65 5.92
N ALA A 28 -5.59 -4.28 6.25
CA ALA A 28 -6.74 -5.13 5.98
C ALA A 28 -6.93 -5.35 4.48
N TRP A 29 -6.80 -4.30 3.68
CA TRP A 29 -6.91 -4.42 2.22
C TRP A 29 -5.86 -5.37 1.67
N LEU A 30 -4.62 -5.29 2.13
CA LEU A 30 -3.58 -6.21 1.71
C LEU A 30 -3.92 -7.64 2.11
N GLN A 31 -4.43 -7.82 3.32
CA GLN A 31 -4.80 -9.14 3.84
C GLN A 31 -5.90 -9.79 3.00
N TYR A 32 -6.86 -8.99 2.52
CA TYR A 32 -7.98 -9.48 1.74
C TYR A 32 -7.70 -9.52 0.24
N ASN A 33 -6.49 -9.20 -0.18
CA ASN A 33 -6.11 -9.16 -1.58
C ASN A 33 -4.82 -9.95 -1.82
N PRO A 34 -4.88 -11.29 -1.77
CA PRO A 34 -3.67 -12.10 -1.91
C PRO A 34 -2.97 -11.91 -3.25
N ARG A 35 -3.71 -11.61 -4.32
CA ARG A 35 -3.09 -11.34 -5.63
C ARG A 35 -2.23 -10.08 -5.60
N LEU A 36 -2.71 -9.04 -4.91
CA LEU A 36 -1.96 -7.82 -4.73
C LEU A 36 -0.67 -8.10 -3.96
N VAL A 37 -0.77 -8.83 -2.86
CA VAL A 37 0.41 -9.15 -2.06
C VAL A 37 1.44 -9.95 -2.88
N ARG A 38 0.99 -10.92 -3.66
CA ARG A 38 1.90 -11.69 -4.52
C ARG A 38 2.61 -10.80 -5.55
N ALA A 39 1.86 -9.88 -6.15
CA ALA A 39 2.44 -8.96 -7.12
C ALA A 39 3.49 -8.05 -6.46
N LEU A 40 3.19 -7.57 -5.26
CA LEU A 40 4.13 -6.77 -4.50
C LEU A 40 5.38 -7.56 -4.12
N GLU A 41 5.22 -8.79 -3.70
CA GLU A 41 6.35 -9.64 -3.33
C GLU A 41 7.26 -9.91 -4.53
N ARG A 42 6.69 -10.09 -5.70
CA ARG A 42 7.46 -10.21 -6.94
C ARG A 42 8.28 -8.97 -7.24
N ALA A 43 7.81 -7.82 -6.76
CA ALA A 43 8.51 -6.55 -6.90
C ALA A 43 9.42 -6.25 -5.70
N GLY A 44 9.72 -7.24 -4.89
CA GLY A 44 10.64 -7.11 -3.76
C GLY A 44 10.02 -6.62 -2.47
N TYR A 45 8.70 -6.59 -2.39
CA TYR A 45 8.02 -6.13 -1.20
C TYR A 45 8.22 -7.08 -0.02
N ARG A 46 8.44 -6.50 1.15
CA ARG A 46 8.50 -7.22 2.42
C ARG A 46 7.54 -6.60 3.42
N LYS A 47 7.00 -7.42 4.29
CA LYS A 47 6.02 -7.01 5.29
C LYS A 47 6.53 -5.86 6.18
N GLU A 48 7.79 -5.90 6.56
CA GLU A 48 8.41 -4.90 7.43
C GLU A 48 8.90 -3.65 6.68
N GLN A 49 8.78 -3.63 5.36
CA GLN A 49 9.19 -2.50 4.55
C GLN A 49 8.33 -1.28 4.88
N ARG A 50 8.96 -0.12 5.06
CA ARG A 50 8.23 1.11 5.39
C ARG A 50 7.98 1.99 4.19
N ILE A 51 8.90 1.99 3.23
CA ILE A 51 8.84 2.85 2.06
C ILE A 51 8.69 1.97 0.83
N LEU A 52 7.69 2.29 0.02
CA LEU A 52 7.41 1.55 -1.20
C LEU A 52 8.15 2.16 -2.38
N THR A 53 8.68 1.30 -3.25
CA THR A 53 9.29 1.76 -4.49
C THR A 53 8.21 2.27 -5.45
N PRO A 54 8.57 3.08 -6.46
CA PRO A 54 7.59 3.53 -7.45
C PRO A 54 6.84 2.38 -8.11
N ARG A 55 7.53 1.29 -8.41
CA ARG A 55 6.90 0.12 -9.02
C ARG A 55 5.86 -0.51 -8.08
N GLN A 56 6.18 -0.59 -6.79
CA GLN A 56 5.25 -1.13 -5.80
C GLN A 56 4.03 -0.23 -5.66
N VAL A 57 4.21 1.07 -5.66
CA VAL A 57 3.10 2.03 -5.62
C VAL A 57 2.19 1.84 -6.84
N GLU A 58 2.76 1.69 -8.03
CA GLU A 58 1.98 1.43 -9.23
C GLU A 58 1.16 0.15 -9.11
N ILE A 59 1.74 -0.89 -8.54
CA ILE A 59 1.04 -2.16 -8.34
C ILE A 59 -0.15 -1.97 -7.42
N VAL A 60 0.02 -1.24 -6.32
CA VAL A 60 -1.09 -0.95 -5.41
C VAL A 60 -2.20 -0.20 -6.13
N TYR A 61 -1.85 0.83 -6.89
CA TYR A 61 -2.84 1.61 -7.64
C TYR A 61 -3.58 0.76 -8.66
N ARG A 62 -2.89 -0.19 -9.28
CA ARG A 62 -3.50 -1.06 -10.27
C ARG A 62 -4.55 -1.98 -9.66
N TYR A 63 -4.28 -2.50 -8.46
CA TYR A 63 -5.18 -3.46 -7.80
C TYR A 63 -6.28 -2.81 -6.99
N LEU A 64 -5.96 -1.69 -6.32
CA LEU A 64 -6.93 -1.00 -5.45
C LEU A 64 -7.59 0.20 -6.12
N GLY A 65 -7.07 0.61 -7.29
CA GLY A 65 -7.49 1.84 -7.93
C GLY A 65 -6.72 3.04 -7.38
N GLU A 66 -6.71 4.14 -8.13
CA GLU A 66 -6.06 5.35 -7.67
C GLU A 66 -6.91 6.01 -6.59
N PRO A 67 -6.26 6.58 -5.56
CA PRO A 67 -6.98 7.26 -4.49
C PRO A 67 -7.70 8.51 -4.93
#